data_a693e7e49c5b6687d34b172ca1a59cb1
#
_entry.id   a693e7e49c5b6687d34b172ca1a59cb1
#
_cell.length_a   1.000
_cell.length_b   1.000
_cell.length_c   1.000
_cell.angle_alpha   90.00
_cell.angle_beta   90.00
_cell.angle_gamma   90.00
#
_symmetry.space_group_name_H-M   'P 1'
#
loop_
_entity.id
_entity.type
_entity.pdbx_description
1 polymer ?
#
loop_
_entity_poly.entity_id
_entity_poly.type
_entity_poly.pdbx_seq_one_letter_code
_entity_poly.pdbx_strand_id
1 'polypeptide(L)'
;MKKIILILFIFTMQVAIAQDRIVTAGSSSSEIVCALGYCDKIVSTDRTSAYPAELQKLPTIGYRNSIGAEGIIAQRPDLVILEEEYVKEALIEQLESTGIRTLVVMQEYSWKSTQERIRTIAEALGDAKAGEDLIDKITLELSELEKMVASTETSPTVLPVYARGAGNLQVGGSNSAFSLLHLAGTQNAVPEIEGFKPLNTESLIKANPDYILFFTSGLESIGGVEGVLEITGVAQTTAGKKKQIIAMDGVKLTNWGPRVAEAARELFFLTHPEAHALQSDY
;
A
#
# COMPACT_ATOMS: atom_id res chain seq x y z
N MET A 1 -67.24 -14.25 -17.35
CA MET A 1 -66.70 -13.27 -16.42
C MET A 1 -65.16 -13.51 -16.31
N LYS A 2 -64.37 -12.72 -17.05
CA LYS A 2 -62.87 -12.85 -17.02
C LYS A 2 -62.38 -11.98 -15.87
N LYS A 3 -61.74 -12.59 -14.87
CA LYS A 3 -61.02 -11.86 -13.79
C LYS A 3 -59.66 -11.39 -14.32
N ILE A 4 -59.48 -10.09 -14.45
CA ILE A 4 -58.21 -9.46 -14.75
C ILE A 4 -57.44 -9.36 -13.42
N ILE A 5 -56.33 -10.11 -13.28
CA ILE A 5 -55.41 -9.98 -12.17
C ILE A 5 -54.40 -8.88 -12.53
N LEU A 6 -54.52 -7.76 -11.85
CA LEU A 6 -53.59 -6.63 -11.96
C LEU A 6 -52.37 -6.95 -11.08
N ILE A 7 -51.24 -7.35 -11.70
CA ILE A 7 -49.95 -7.54 -10.99
C ILE A 7 -49.32 -6.16 -10.83
N LEU A 8 -49.34 -5.66 -9.60
CA LEU A 8 -48.66 -4.41 -9.23
C LEU A 8 -47.16 -4.70 -9.08
N PHE A 9 -46.35 -4.28 -10.05
CA PHE A 9 -44.89 -4.34 -10.00
C PHE A 9 -44.42 -3.22 -9.09
N ILE A 10 -44.13 -3.53 -7.82
CA ILE A 10 -43.47 -2.59 -6.90
C ILE A 10 -42.00 -2.49 -7.30
N PHE A 11 -41.69 -1.44 -8.06
CA PHE A 11 -40.30 -1.06 -8.36
C PHE A 11 -39.67 -0.45 -7.07
N THR A 12 -38.95 -1.23 -6.31
CA THR A 12 -38.14 -0.71 -5.18
C THR A 12 -37.01 0.11 -5.76
N MET A 13 -37.23 1.44 -5.82
CA MET A 13 -36.15 2.38 -6.14
C MET A 13 -35.13 2.32 -5.00
N GLN A 14 -34.01 1.63 -5.20
CA GLN A 14 -32.86 1.74 -4.31
C GLN A 14 -32.36 3.18 -4.43
N VAL A 15 -32.62 3.99 -3.43
CA VAL A 15 -32.03 5.31 -3.28
C VAL A 15 -30.55 5.04 -2.95
N ALA A 16 -29.69 5.22 -3.92
CA ALA A 16 -28.25 5.30 -3.66
C ALA A 16 -28.05 6.54 -2.75
N ILE A 17 -27.73 6.32 -1.50
CA ILE A 17 -27.34 7.41 -0.60
C ILE A 17 -25.99 7.89 -1.11
N ALA A 18 -25.98 9.05 -1.73
CA ALA A 18 -24.74 9.70 -2.13
C ALA A 18 -23.88 9.91 -0.88
N GLN A 19 -22.67 9.37 -0.89
CA GLN A 19 -21.74 9.55 0.19
C GLN A 19 -20.89 10.76 -0.13
N ASP A 20 -21.28 11.88 0.43
CA ASP A 20 -20.63 13.17 0.17
C ASP A 20 -19.51 13.49 1.16
N ARG A 21 -19.40 12.72 2.24
CA ARG A 21 -18.41 12.96 3.31
C ARG A 21 -17.78 11.64 3.77
N ILE A 22 -16.58 11.40 3.31
CA ILE A 22 -15.84 10.17 3.60
C ILE A 22 -14.69 10.49 4.55
N VAL A 23 -14.52 9.65 5.56
CA VAL A 23 -13.31 9.62 6.39
C VAL A 23 -12.58 8.32 6.13
N THR A 24 -11.28 8.38 5.92
CA THR A 24 -10.45 7.20 5.69
C THR A 24 -9.36 7.07 6.76
N ALA A 25 -9.10 5.86 7.22
CA ALA A 25 -7.96 5.51 8.05
C ALA A 25 -7.20 4.35 7.43
N GLY A 26 -6.02 4.66 6.93
CA GLY A 26 -5.16 3.78 6.15
C GLY A 26 -4.88 4.33 4.76
N SER A 27 -3.60 4.32 4.39
CA SER A 27 -3.13 4.94 3.15
C SER A 27 -3.63 4.22 1.90
N SER A 28 -3.75 2.88 1.93
CA SER A 28 -4.27 2.12 0.80
C SER A 28 -5.73 2.45 0.51
N SER A 29 -6.56 2.50 1.55
CA SER A 29 -7.98 2.85 1.42
C SER A 29 -8.18 4.26 0.89
N SER A 30 -7.38 5.23 1.37
CA SER A 30 -7.41 6.61 0.88
C SER A 30 -7.05 6.70 -0.62
N GLU A 31 -5.99 5.99 -1.02
CA GLU A 31 -5.59 5.91 -2.43
C GLU A 31 -6.66 5.24 -3.30
N ILE A 32 -7.31 4.17 -2.82
CA ILE A 32 -8.39 3.49 -3.55
C ILE A 32 -9.58 4.43 -3.75
N VAL A 33 -10.05 5.12 -2.71
CA VAL A 33 -11.16 6.10 -2.83
C VAL A 33 -10.82 7.17 -3.85
N CYS A 34 -9.57 7.67 -3.84
CA CYS A 34 -9.11 8.66 -4.83
C CYS A 34 -9.04 8.08 -6.25
N ALA A 35 -8.51 6.86 -6.41
CA ALA A 35 -8.40 6.21 -7.71
C ALA A 35 -9.76 5.87 -8.34
N LEU A 36 -10.78 5.65 -7.51
CA LEU A 36 -12.17 5.48 -7.93
C LEU A 36 -12.89 6.80 -8.29
N GLY A 37 -12.21 7.96 -8.15
CA GLY A 37 -12.77 9.27 -8.52
C GLY A 37 -13.51 9.99 -7.38
N TYR A 38 -13.41 9.52 -6.14
CA TYR A 38 -14.09 10.09 -4.96
C TYR A 38 -13.16 10.87 -4.02
N CYS A 39 -12.00 11.32 -4.51
CA CYS A 39 -11.01 12.00 -3.69
C CYS A 39 -11.53 13.30 -3.07
N ASP A 40 -12.36 14.06 -3.80
CA ASP A 40 -13.02 15.28 -3.36
C ASP A 40 -14.07 15.05 -2.25
N LYS A 41 -14.51 13.82 -2.04
CA LYS A 41 -15.43 13.41 -0.98
C LYS A 41 -14.72 13.11 0.33
N ILE A 42 -13.40 12.94 0.32
CA ILE A 42 -12.64 12.71 1.55
C ILE A 42 -12.53 14.02 2.33
N VAL A 43 -13.08 14.03 3.54
CA VAL A 43 -13.08 15.22 4.41
C VAL A 43 -12.01 15.18 5.50
N SER A 44 -11.49 14.01 5.81
CA SER A 44 -10.41 13.81 6.78
C SER A 44 -9.75 12.45 6.59
N THR A 45 -8.46 12.36 6.91
CA THR A 45 -7.67 11.12 6.81
C THR A 45 -6.79 10.93 8.05
N ASP A 46 -6.17 9.77 8.16
CA ASP A 46 -5.09 9.55 9.10
C ASP A 46 -3.73 10.08 8.55
N ARG A 47 -2.71 10.12 9.41
CA ARG A 47 -1.38 10.64 9.05
C ARG A 47 -0.61 9.79 8.04
N THR A 48 -1.01 8.54 7.78
CA THR A 48 -0.34 7.69 6.79
C THR A 48 -0.83 7.95 5.37
N SER A 49 -1.98 8.57 5.21
CA SER A 49 -2.61 8.90 3.93
C SER A 49 -1.92 10.10 3.26
N ALA A 50 -0.70 9.89 2.77
CA ALA A 50 0.14 10.94 2.20
C ALA A 50 -0.04 11.13 0.68
N TYR A 51 -0.71 10.22 0.00
CA TYR A 51 -0.95 10.26 -1.45
C TYR A 51 -2.44 10.06 -1.79
N PRO A 52 -3.00 10.80 -2.75
CA PRO A 52 -2.39 11.96 -3.44
C PRO A 52 -2.05 13.12 -2.47
N ALA A 53 -1.15 14.01 -2.87
CA ALA A 53 -0.58 15.04 -1.98
C ALA A 53 -1.63 16.02 -1.39
N GLU A 54 -2.78 16.19 -2.06
CA GLU A 54 -3.91 16.98 -1.58
C GLU A 54 -4.50 16.45 -0.29
N LEU A 55 -4.44 15.15 -0.02
CA LEU A 55 -4.93 14.56 1.22
C LEU A 55 -4.19 15.07 2.46
N GLN A 56 -2.93 15.46 2.31
CA GLN A 56 -2.13 16.02 3.40
C GLN A 56 -2.63 17.41 3.88
N LYS A 57 -3.49 18.05 3.10
CA LYS A 57 -4.10 19.35 3.45
C LYS A 57 -5.38 19.19 4.27
N LEU A 58 -5.92 17.98 4.33
CA LEU A 58 -7.14 17.68 5.06
C LEU A 58 -6.87 17.60 6.58
N PRO A 59 -7.90 17.82 7.42
CA PRO A 59 -7.82 17.52 8.85
C PRO A 59 -7.39 16.08 9.09
N THR A 60 -6.58 15.83 10.11
CA THR A 60 -6.16 14.48 10.47
C THR A 60 -6.96 13.94 11.65
N ILE A 61 -7.38 12.67 11.55
CA ILE A 61 -8.01 11.92 12.66
C ILE A 61 -6.98 11.24 13.57
N GLY A 62 -5.69 11.44 13.35
CA GLY A 62 -4.62 10.87 14.19
C GLY A 62 -3.71 9.90 13.43
N TYR A 63 -3.07 9.01 14.18
CA TYR A 63 -2.12 8.04 13.65
C TYR A 63 -2.37 6.65 14.26
N ARG A 64 -2.67 5.65 13.42
CA ARG A 64 -2.83 4.24 13.85
C ARG A 64 -3.65 4.11 15.15
N ASN A 65 -3.08 3.48 16.17
CA ASN A 65 -3.73 3.20 17.46
C ASN A 65 -4.18 4.44 18.26
N SER A 66 -3.83 5.67 17.83
CA SER A 66 -4.28 6.91 18.44
C SER A 66 -5.53 7.52 17.80
N ILE A 67 -6.11 6.83 16.80
CA ILE A 67 -7.37 7.24 16.18
C ILE A 67 -8.51 7.01 17.17
N GLY A 68 -9.31 8.05 17.42
CA GLY A 68 -10.45 8.03 18.34
C GLY A 68 -11.75 8.40 17.64
N ALA A 69 -12.88 7.88 18.16
CA ALA A 69 -14.20 8.12 17.58
C ALA A 69 -14.57 9.60 17.55
N GLU A 70 -14.21 10.38 18.59
CA GLU A 70 -14.53 11.80 18.66
C GLU A 70 -13.97 12.59 17.47
N GLY A 71 -12.71 12.33 17.09
CA GLY A 71 -12.06 12.97 15.95
C GLY A 71 -12.78 12.67 14.63
N ILE A 72 -13.27 11.44 14.46
CA ILE A 72 -14.02 10.98 13.28
C ILE A 72 -15.43 11.61 13.29
N ILE A 73 -16.17 11.50 14.39
CA ILE A 73 -17.54 12.03 14.53
C ILE A 73 -17.59 13.54 14.30
N ALA A 74 -16.57 14.28 14.75
CA ALA A 74 -16.47 15.72 14.53
C ALA A 74 -16.43 16.09 13.04
N GLN A 75 -15.98 15.20 12.17
CA GLN A 75 -15.97 15.42 10.73
C GLN A 75 -17.35 15.20 10.07
N ARG A 76 -18.34 14.68 10.82
CA ARG A 76 -19.70 14.37 10.33
C ARG A 76 -19.68 13.55 9.03
N PRO A 77 -19.02 12.39 9.02
CA PRO A 77 -18.96 11.55 7.83
C PRO A 77 -20.27 10.81 7.59
N ASP A 78 -20.55 10.51 6.32
CA ASP A 78 -21.59 9.58 5.90
C ASP A 78 -21.04 8.15 5.85
N LEU A 79 -19.73 8.03 5.55
CA LEU A 79 -19.00 6.77 5.47
C LEU A 79 -17.62 6.92 6.12
N VAL A 80 -17.26 5.93 6.94
CA VAL A 80 -15.91 5.77 7.48
C VAL A 80 -15.31 4.49 6.94
N ILE A 81 -14.15 4.56 6.31
CA ILE A 81 -13.41 3.41 5.80
C ILE A 81 -12.15 3.25 6.62
N LEU A 82 -11.99 2.08 7.24
CA LEU A 82 -10.91 1.79 8.19
C LEU A 82 -10.16 0.54 7.75
N GLU A 83 -8.84 0.60 7.65
CA GLU A 83 -8.03 -0.60 7.53
C GLU A 83 -7.92 -1.30 8.89
N GLU A 84 -8.05 -2.61 8.92
CA GLU A 84 -8.12 -3.42 10.15
C GLU A 84 -6.97 -3.13 11.13
N GLU A 85 -5.76 -2.89 10.61
CA GLU A 85 -4.59 -2.56 11.43
C GLU A 85 -4.72 -1.27 12.25
N TYR A 86 -5.69 -0.40 11.90
CA TYR A 86 -5.88 0.94 12.49
C TYR A 86 -7.00 0.97 13.51
N VAL A 87 -7.74 -0.14 13.70
CA VAL A 87 -8.97 -0.14 14.47
C VAL A 87 -8.93 -1.08 15.65
N LYS A 88 -9.53 -0.60 16.73
CA LYS A 88 -9.94 -1.43 17.86
C LYS A 88 -11.45 -1.65 17.75
N GLU A 89 -11.92 -2.81 18.14
CA GLU A 89 -13.35 -3.16 18.15
C GLU A 89 -14.19 -2.08 18.83
N ALA A 90 -13.75 -1.55 19.98
CA ALA A 90 -14.41 -0.47 20.69
C ALA A 90 -14.58 0.83 19.86
N LEU A 91 -13.69 1.10 18.90
CA LEU A 91 -13.84 2.24 17.99
C LEU A 91 -14.99 2.01 17.01
N ILE A 92 -15.09 0.79 16.46
CA ILE A 92 -16.17 0.41 15.54
C ILE A 92 -17.51 0.52 16.25
N GLU A 93 -17.66 -0.08 17.43
CA GLU A 93 -18.88 -0.02 18.24
C GLU A 93 -19.31 1.44 18.55
N GLN A 94 -18.35 2.31 18.89
CA GLN A 94 -18.63 3.71 19.15
C GLN A 94 -19.15 4.43 17.90
N LEU A 95 -18.56 4.20 16.73
CA LEU A 95 -19.01 4.81 15.47
C LEU A 95 -20.40 4.32 15.08
N GLU A 96 -20.64 3.01 15.14
CA GLU A 96 -21.93 2.39 14.80
C GLU A 96 -23.06 2.89 15.73
N SER A 97 -22.76 3.09 17.02
CA SER A 97 -23.73 3.64 17.98
C SER A 97 -24.23 5.04 17.63
N THR A 98 -23.49 5.79 16.82
CA THR A 98 -23.87 7.11 16.31
C THR A 98 -24.66 7.06 15.00
N GLY A 99 -24.85 5.87 14.42
CA GLY A 99 -25.50 5.69 13.12
C GLY A 99 -24.58 5.96 11.92
N ILE A 100 -23.29 6.21 12.14
CA ILE A 100 -22.30 6.39 11.06
C ILE A 100 -22.03 5.04 10.42
N ARG A 101 -22.14 4.99 9.07
CA ARG A 101 -21.79 3.79 8.32
C ARG A 101 -20.28 3.57 8.36
N THR A 102 -19.87 2.41 8.88
CA THR A 102 -18.46 2.05 9.03
C THR A 102 -18.15 0.83 8.17
N LEU A 103 -17.07 0.91 7.39
CA LEU A 103 -16.53 -0.17 6.58
C LEU A 103 -15.12 -0.50 7.08
N VAL A 104 -14.90 -1.72 7.54
CA VAL A 104 -13.57 -2.23 7.87
C VAL A 104 -13.08 -3.08 6.71
N VAL A 105 -11.88 -2.80 6.22
CA VAL A 105 -11.25 -3.55 5.13
C VAL A 105 -9.97 -4.23 5.62
N MET A 106 -9.81 -5.48 5.24
CA MET A 106 -8.61 -6.27 5.56
C MET A 106 -7.42 -5.81 4.71
N GLN A 107 -6.23 -5.88 5.29
CA GLN A 107 -4.99 -5.63 4.57
C GLN A 107 -4.07 -6.84 4.66
N GLU A 108 -3.99 -7.57 3.56
CA GLU A 108 -2.96 -8.55 3.31
C GLU A 108 -2.06 -8.04 2.18
N TYR A 109 -0.79 -8.43 2.24
CA TYR A 109 0.22 -7.99 1.28
C TYR A 109 0.24 -8.87 0.03
N SER A 110 -0.87 -8.84 -0.73
CA SER A 110 -1.04 -9.58 -1.98
C SER A 110 -1.93 -8.83 -2.98
N TRP A 111 -1.72 -9.08 -4.28
CA TRP A 111 -2.59 -8.50 -5.32
C TRP A 111 -4.05 -8.95 -5.16
N LYS A 112 -4.26 -10.22 -4.81
CA LYS A 112 -5.61 -10.75 -4.56
C LYS A 112 -6.34 -9.96 -3.46
N SER A 113 -5.70 -9.72 -2.33
CA SER A 113 -6.31 -8.93 -1.24
C SER A 113 -6.54 -7.48 -1.65
N THR A 114 -5.65 -6.89 -2.46
CA THR A 114 -5.84 -5.55 -3.01
C THR A 114 -7.07 -5.48 -3.91
N GLN A 115 -7.29 -6.47 -4.79
CA GLN A 115 -8.49 -6.56 -5.61
C GLN A 115 -9.76 -6.64 -4.76
N GLU A 116 -9.78 -7.49 -3.73
CA GLU A 116 -10.92 -7.64 -2.81
C GLU A 116 -11.21 -6.31 -2.09
N ARG A 117 -10.19 -5.60 -1.65
CA ARG A 117 -10.31 -4.29 -1.01
C ARG A 117 -10.85 -3.23 -1.97
N ILE A 118 -10.38 -3.20 -3.22
CA ILE A 118 -10.92 -2.29 -4.26
C ILE A 118 -12.40 -2.57 -4.49
N ARG A 119 -12.81 -3.84 -4.64
CA ARG A 119 -14.23 -4.22 -4.82
C ARG A 119 -15.08 -3.76 -3.65
N THR A 120 -14.64 -4.10 -2.44
CA THR A 120 -15.37 -3.77 -1.21
C THR A 120 -15.59 -2.27 -1.05
N ILE A 121 -14.57 -1.46 -1.33
CA ILE A 121 -14.67 0.01 -1.28
C ILE A 121 -15.56 0.53 -2.42
N ALA A 122 -15.39 0.06 -3.64
CA ALA A 122 -16.20 0.46 -4.79
C ALA A 122 -17.70 0.14 -4.61
N GLU A 123 -18.02 -1.04 -4.09
CA GLU A 123 -19.40 -1.42 -3.74
C GLU A 123 -19.96 -0.51 -2.64
N ALA A 124 -19.17 -0.19 -1.63
CA ALA A 124 -19.57 0.71 -0.57
C ALA A 124 -19.83 2.13 -1.08
N LEU A 125 -19.12 2.57 -2.11
CA LEU A 125 -19.33 3.85 -2.80
C LEU A 125 -20.47 3.81 -3.81
N GLY A 126 -21.01 2.63 -4.13
CA GLY A 126 -22.07 2.44 -5.12
C GLY A 126 -21.58 2.42 -6.57
N ASP A 127 -20.29 2.24 -6.78
CA ASP A 127 -19.66 2.24 -8.12
C ASP A 127 -18.80 0.98 -8.33
N ALA A 128 -19.43 -0.18 -8.26
CA ALA A 128 -18.76 -1.46 -8.48
C ALA A 128 -18.04 -1.54 -9.85
N LYS A 129 -18.59 -0.84 -10.87
CA LYS A 129 -17.97 -0.82 -12.19
C LYS A 129 -16.62 -0.12 -12.17
N ALA A 130 -16.50 1.04 -11.54
CA ALA A 130 -15.21 1.72 -11.40
C ALA A 130 -14.18 0.85 -10.67
N GLY A 131 -14.63 0.03 -9.71
CA GLY A 131 -13.78 -0.95 -9.02
C GLY A 131 -13.19 -1.98 -9.98
N GLU A 132 -14.02 -2.61 -10.82
CA GLU A 132 -13.53 -3.59 -11.80
C GLU A 132 -12.65 -2.94 -12.88
N ASP A 133 -13.02 -1.77 -13.38
CA ASP A 133 -12.21 -1.02 -14.36
C ASP A 133 -10.80 -0.70 -13.79
N LEU A 134 -10.70 -0.34 -12.51
CA LEU A 134 -9.43 -0.09 -11.82
C LEU A 134 -8.61 -1.39 -11.65
N ILE A 135 -9.26 -2.49 -11.29
CA ILE A 135 -8.63 -3.81 -11.15
C ILE A 135 -8.07 -4.28 -12.50
N ASP A 136 -8.87 -4.16 -13.55
CA ASP A 136 -8.46 -4.57 -14.91
C ASP A 136 -7.24 -3.78 -15.38
N LYS A 137 -7.23 -2.46 -15.15
CA LYS A 137 -6.10 -1.59 -15.47
C LYS A 137 -4.83 -2.05 -14.76
N ILE A 138 -4.88 -2.24 -13.44
CA ILE A 138 -3.69 -2.63 -12.66
C ILE A 138 -3.26 -4.06 -13.02
N THR A 139 -4.20 -4.97 -13.29
CA THR A 139 -3.90 -6.34 -13.73
C THR A 139 -3.13 -6.33 -15.06
N LEU A 140 -3.53 -5.47 -16.00
CA LEU A 140 -2.81 -5.31 -17.26
C LEU A 140 -1.38 -4.80 -17.01
N GLU A 141 -1.20 -3.76 -16.19
CA GLU A 141 0.11 -3.21 -15.84
C GLU A 141 1.02 -4.26 -15.17
N LEU A 142 0.49 -5.09 -14.27
CA LEU A 142 1.21 -6.21 -13.65
C LEU A 142 1.59 -7.29 -14.67
N SER A 143 0.69 -7.62 -15.62
CA SER A 143 0.96 -8.59 -16.67
C SER A 143 2.06 -8.11 -17.63
N GLU A 144 2.13 -6.82 -17.91
CA GLU A 144 3.23 -6.23 -18.70
C GLU A 144 4.56 -6.32 -17.94
N LEU A 145 4.55 -5.99 -16.64
CA LEU A 145 5.73 -6.14 -15.80
C LEU A 145 6.20 -7.58 -15.72
N GLU A 146 5.29 -8.55 -15.57
CA GLU A 146 5.63 -9.99 -15.57
C GLU A 146 6.36 -10.40 -16.84
N LYS A 147 5.94 -9.91 -18.01
CA LYS A 147 6.63 -10.17 -19.28
C LYS A 147 8.04 -9.56 -19.30
N MET A 148 8.20 -8.35 -18.75
CA MET A 148 9.51 -7.70 -18.62
C MET A 148 10.42 -8.52 -17.70
N VAL A 149 9.94 -8.93 -16.53
CA VAL A 149 10.66 -9.80 -15.60
C VAL A 149 11.07 -11.11 -16.27
N ALA A 150 10.14 -11.76 -17.01
CA ALA A 150 10.42 -12.99 -17.71
C ALA A 150 11.45 -12.85 -18.84
N SER A 151 11.71 -11.64 -19.34
CA SER A 151 12.73 -11.36 -20.35
C SER A 151 14.13 -11.15 -19.78
N THR A 152 14.27 -11.04 -18.44
CA THR A 152 15.58 -10.94 -17.77
C THR A 152 16.10 -12.31 -17.39
N GLU A 153 17.44 -12.45 -17.35
CA GLU A 153 18.11 -13.68 -16.93
C GLU A 153 18.50 -13.65 -15.44
N THR A 154 18.31 -12.52 -14.79
CA THR A 154 18.74 -12.27 -13.40
C THR A 154 17.55 -12.22 -12.44
N SER A 155 17.77 -12.62 -11.20
CA SER A 155 16.84 -12.46 -10.09
C SER A 155 17.61 -12.01 -8.84
N PRO A 156 17.94 -10.70 -8.76
CA PRO A 156 18.81 -10.18 -7.72
C PRO A 156 18.17 -10.29 -6.34
N THR A 157 19.04 -10.49 -5.34
CA THR A 157 18.64 -10.51 -3.93
C THR A 157 18.60 -9.08 -3.37
N VAL A 158 17.50 -8.73 -2.72
CA VAL A 158 17.27 -7.40 -2.12
C VAL A 158 17.06 -7.53 -0.62
N LEU A 159 17.81 -6.77 0.16
CA LEU A 159 17.60 -6.63 1.59
C LEU A 159 16.78 -5.37 1.88
N PRO A 160 15.49 -5.48 2.21
CA PRO A 160 14.69 -4.32 2.57
C PRO A 160 14.99 -3.89 4.00
N VAL A 161 15.36 -2.62 4.18
CA VAL A 161 15.72 -2.04 5.48
C VAL A 161 14.81 -0.87 5.80
N TYR A 162 14.14 -0.96 6.94
CA TYR A 162 13.44 0.14 7.56
C TYR A 162 14.38 0.85 8.54
N ALA A 163 14.61 2.15 8.34
CA ALA A 163 15.51 2.95 9.15
C ALA A 163 14.79 4.15 9.79
N ARG A 164 15.10 4.41 11.05
CA ARG A 164 14.79 5.65 11.78
C ARG A 164 16.04 6.11 12.51
N GLY A 165 16.98 6.70 11.75
CA GLY A 165 18.35 6.94 12.22
C GLY A 165 19.19 5.68 12.29
N ALA A 166 20.53 5.86 12.40
CA ALA A 166 21.50 4.76 12.36
C ALA A 166 21.37 3.75 13.53
N GLY A 167 20.76 4.15 14.64
CA GLY A 167 20.56 3.28 15.80
C GLY A 167 19.30 2.41 15.75
N ASN A 168 18.43 2.56 14.75
CA ASN A 168 17.17 1.82 14.64
C ASN A 168 16.99 1.32 13.22
N LEU A 169 17.67 0.22 12.90
CA LEU A 169 17.58 -0.45 11.60
C LEU A 169 16.89 -1.80 11.76
N GLN A 170 15.87 -2.04 10.93
CA GLN A 170 15.13 -3.29 10.90
C GLN A 170 15.08 -3.84 9.49
N VAL A 171 15.12 -5.14 9.33
CA VAL A 171 14.95 -5.83 8.06
C VAL A 171 13.56 -6.44 7.98
N GLY A 172 12.96 -6.40 6.81
CA GLY A 172 11.64 -6.95 6.55
C GLY A 172 11.72 -8.30 5.84
N GLY A 173 11.01 -9.30 6.37
CA GLY A 173 10.89 -10.61 5.74
C GLY A 173 9.87 -10.66 4.61
N SER A 174 9.76 -11.82 3.96
CA SER A 174 8.90 -12.02 2.78
C SER A 174 7.39 -11.93 3.08
N ASN A 175 6.98 -12.16 4.32
CA ASN A 175 5.59 -12.04 4.77
C ASN A 175 5.24 -10.66 5.33
N SER A 176 6.08 -9.65 5.07
CA SER A 176 5.84 -8.26 5.43
C SER A 176 5.32 -7.44 4.25
N ALA A 177 5.12 -6.15 4.45
CA ALA A 177 4.77 -5.21 3.38
C ALA A 177 5.77 -5.22 2.20
N PHE A 178 6.98 -5.76 2.40
CA PHE A 178 7.98 -5.97 1.36
C PHE A 178 7.74 -7.23 0.49
N SER A 179 6.64 -7.94 0.64
CA SER A 179 6.28 -9.04 -0.26
C SER A 179 6.17 -8.61 -1.74
N LEU A 180 6.03 -7.30 -2.01
CA LEU A 180 6.06 -6.73 -3.36
C LEU A 180 7.35 -7.03 -4.13
N LEU A 181 8.47 -7.30 -3.46
CA LEU A 181 9.76 -7.61 -4.09
C LEU A 181 9.64 -8.66 -5.20
N HIS A 182 8.83 -9.70 -5.00
CA HIS A 182 8.67 -10.78 -5.97
C HIS A 182 8.03 -10.32 -7.30
N LEU A 183 7.17 -9.30 -7.27
CA LEU A 183 6.55 -8.74 -8.49
C LEU A 183 7.59 -8.07 -9.39
N ALA A 184 8.69 -7.58 -8.81
CA ALA A 184 9.79 -6.98 -9.53
C ALA A 184 10.86 -7.99 -9.97
N GLY A 185 10.61 -9.30 -9.91
CA GLY A 185 11.56 -10.34 -10.27
C GLY A 185 12.74 -10.50 -9.31
N THR A 186 12.65 -9.90 -8.10
CA THR A 186 13.70 -9.97 -7.09
C THR A 186 13.38 -10.96 -5.99
N GLN A 187 14.39 -11.35 -5.22
CA GLN A 187 14.27 -12.22 -4.07
C GLN A 187 14.55 -11.43 -2.78
N ASN A 188 13.80 -11.70 -1.72
CA ASN A 188 14.14 -11.17 -0.40
C ASN A 188 15.41 -11.88 0.12
N ALA A 189 16.41 -11.10 0.53
CA ALA A 189 17.69 -11.65 1.03
C ALA A 189 17.56 -12.36 2.39
N VAL A 190 16.45 -12.17 3.09
CA VAL A 190 16.15 -12.76 4.41
C VAL A 190 14.72 -13.35 4.45
N PRO A 191 14.40 -14.31 3.55
CA PRO A 191 13.03 -14.81 3.37
C PRO A 191 12.48 -15.52 4.62
N GLU A 192 13.37 -16.02 5.48
CA GLU A 192 13.03 -16.74 6.72
C GLU A 192 12.58 -15.82 7.86
N ILE A 193 12.78 -14.50 7.73
CA ILE A 193 12.34 -13.55 8.75
C ILE A 193 10.83 -13.32 8.65
N GLU A 194 10.14 -13.41 9.77
CA GLU A 194 8.75 -13.03 9.90
C GLU A 194 8.61 -11.59 10.38
N GLY A 195 7.87 -10.77 9.60
CA GLY A 195 7.66 -9.36 9.87
C GLY A 195 8.96 -8.55 9.83
N PHE A 196 9.17 -7.74 10.85
CA PHE A 196 10.36 -6.89 10.98
C PHE A 196 11.22 -7.37 12.14
N LYS A 197 12.55 -7.47 11.91
CA LYS A 197 13.53 -7.81 12.95
C LYS A 197 14.70 -6.82 12.93
N PRO A 198 15.34 -6.55 14.07
CA PRO A 198 16.53 -5.72 14.10
C PRO A 198 17.61 -6.26 13.16
N LEU A 199 18.23 -5.37 12.39
CA LEU A 199 19.38 -5.71 11.55
C LEU A 199 20.57 -6.04 12.44
N ASN A 200 21.20 -7.18 12.23
CA ASN A 200 22.48 -7.52 12.86
C ASN A 200 23.56 -7.79 11.80
N THR A 201 24.80 -7.51 12.15
CA THR A 201 25.96 -7.59 11.26
C THR A 201 26.18 -9.00 10.69
N GLU A 202 26.05 -10.03 11.51
CA GLU A 202 26.29 -11.42 11.08
C GLU A 202 25.26 -11.86 10.04
N SER A 203 23.98 -11.61 10.31
CA SER A 203 22.90 -11.91 9.37
C SER A 203 23.04 -11.13 8.08
N LEU A 204 23.45 -9.85 8.13
CA LEU A 204 23.70 -9.02 6.95
C LEU A 204 24.82 -9.62 6.07
N ILE A 205 25.96 -9.98 6.66
CA ILE A 205 27.09 -10.57 5.94
C ILE A 205 26.70 -11.92 5.34
N LYS A 206 25.97 -12.75 6.11
CA LYS A 206 25.49 -14.06 5.65
C LYS A 206 24.49 -13.93 4.50
N ALA A 207 23.55 -13.01 4.60
CA ALA A 207 22.55 -12.77 3.53
C ALA A 207 23.22 -12.26 2.24
N ASN A 208 24.32 -11.51 2.36
CA ASN A 208 25.12 -10.98 1.25
C ASN A 208 24.28 -10.46 0.07
N PRO A 209 23.36 -9.51 0.29
CA PRO A 209 22.44 -9.05 -0.72
C PRO A 209 23.13 -8.38 -1.91
N ASP A 210 22.49 -8.44 -3.10
CA ASP A 210 22.92 -7.68 -4.28
C ASP A 210 22.55 -6.20 -4.14
N TYR A 211 21.39 -5.91 -3.55
CA TYR A 211 20.90 -4.56 -3.28
C TYR A 211 20.44 -4.40 -1.84
N ILE A 212 20.63 -3.20 -1.27
CA ILE A 212 19.98 -2.82 -0.01
C ILE A 212 18.97 -1.73 -0.34
N LEU A 213 17.68 -1.99 -0.02
CA LEU A 213 16.55 -1.11 -0.30
C LEU A 213 16.10 -0.40 0.98
N PHE A 214 16.05 0.93 0.92
CA PHE A 214 15.53 1.77 1.99
C PHE A 214 14.25 2.50 1.54
N PHE A 215 13.48 2.99 2.50
CA PHE A 215 12.58 4.11 2.24
C PHE A 215 13.42 5.38 2.06
N THR A 216 13.02 6.27 1.16
CA THR A 216 13.74 7.53 0.89
C THR A 216 14.03 8.30 2.19
N SER A 217 13.01 8.50 3.05
CA SER A 217 13.18 9.17 4.33
C SER A 217 14.09 8.41 5.32
N GLY A 218 14.10 7.08 5.22
CA GLY A 218 14.98 6.21 6.01
C GLY A 218 16.45 6.39 5.60
N LEU A 219 16.72 6.37 4.29
CA LEU A 219 18.05 6.60 3.74
C LEU A 219 18.58 7.99 4.12
N GLU A 220 17.76 9.01 3.99
CA GLU A 220 18.10 10.38 4.40
C GLU A 220 18.43 10.47 5.90
N SER A 221 17.68 9.78 6.75
CA SER A 221 17.84 9.81 8.22
C SER A 221 19.17 9.24 8.71
N ILE A 222 19.88 8.47 7.87
CA ILE A 222 21.17 7.85 8.18
C ILE A 222 22.34 8.45 7.40
N GLY A 223 22.12 9.56 6.69
CA GLY A 223 23.18 10.27 5.95
C GLY A 223 23.38 9.81 4.50
N GLY A 224 22.32 9.23 3.88
CA GLY A 224 22.36 8.77 2.51
C GLY A 224 23.22 7.53 2.29
N VAL A 225 23.65 7.32 1.05
CA VAL A 225 24.47 6.16 0.66
C VAL A 225 25.76 6.05 1.49
N GLU A 226 26.44 7.17 1.73
CA GLU A 226 27.68 7.16 2.50
C GLU A 226 27.45 6.73 3.95
N GLY A 227 26.34 7.16 4.59
CA GLY A 227 25.98 6.70 5.94
C GLY A 227 25.65 5.21 5.98
N VAL A 228 25.05 4.65 4.92
CA VAL A 228 24.81 3.20 4.81
C VAL A 228 26.13 2.44 4.73
N LEU A 229 27.11 2.93 3.99
CA LEU A 229 28.42 2.28 3.83
C LEU A 229 29.23 2.24 5.14
N GLU A 230 28.94 3.13 6.08
CA GLU A 230 29.53 3.12 7.43
C GLU A 230 28.90 2.09 8.38
N ILE A 231 27.72 1.52 8.03
CA ILE A 231 27.09 0.49 8.84
C ILE A 231 27.97 -0.76 8.85
N THR A 232 28.29 -1.23 10.06
CA THR A 232 29.15 -2.42 10.24
C THR A 232 28.62 -3.62 9.46
N GLY A 233 29.47 -4.19 8.60
CA GLY A 233 29.14 -5.33 7.76
C GLY A 233 28.72 -4.99 6.35
N VAL A 234 28.18 -3.79 6.06
CA VAL A 234 27.73 -3.41 4.71
C VAL A 234 28.86 -3.50 3.68
N ALA A 235 30.03 -2.93 3.96
CA ALA A 235 31.18 -2.96 3.07
C ALA A 235 31.68 -4.38 2.73
N GLN A 236 31.26 -5.40 3.49
CA GLN A 236 31.60 -6.81 3.24
C GLN A 236 30.63 -7.48 2.26
N THR A 237 29.44 -6.94 2.08
CA THR A 237 28.38 -7.47 1.18
C THR A 237 28.64 -7.10 -0.27
N THR A 238 27.96 -7.81 -1.19
CA THR A 238 27.94 -7.48 -2.63
C THR A 238 27.38 -6.07 -2.84
N ALA A 239 26.25 -5.73 -2.19
CA ALA A 239 25.63 -4.41 -2.26
C ALA A 239 26.57 -3.30 -1.80
N GLY A 240 27.28 -3.48 -0.68
CA GLY A 240 28.21 -2.48 -0.18
C GLY A 240 29.41 -2.27 -1.10
N LYS A 241 30.03 -3.34 -1.59
CA LYS A 241 31.17 -3.29 -2.52
C LYS A 241 30.85 -2.58 -3.84
N LYS A 242 29.62 -2.80 -4.34
CA LYS A 242 29.14 -2.21 -5.60
C LYS A 242 28.38 -0.88 -5.40
N LYS A 243 28.21 -0.44 -4.16
CA LYS A 243 27.39 0.72 -3.77
C LYS A 243 25.95 0.62 -4.31
N GLN A 244 25.39 -0.60 -4.37
CA GLN A 244 24.02 -0.88 -4.81
C GLN A 244 23.03 -0.62 -3.65
N ILE A 245 22.94 0.64 -3.26
CA ILE A 245 22.02 1.16 -2.24
C ILE A 245 20.94 1.93 -2.95
N ILE A 246 19.70 1.46 -2.84
CA ILE A 246 18.54 2.04 -3.54
C ILE A 246 17.50 2.52 -2.55
N ALA A 247 16.68 3.47 -2.96
CA ALA A 247 15.60 3.99 -2.13
C ALA A 247 14.32 4.19 -2.95
N MET A 248 13.18 3.99 -2.29
CA MET A 248 11.86 4.24 -2.85
C MET A 248 10.98 4.97 -1.84
N ASP A 249 9.91 5.60 -2.33
CA ASP A 249 8.86 6.12 -1.45
C ASP A 249 8.27 4.97 -0.62
N GLY A 250 8.29 5.12 0.71
CA GLY A 250 7.92 4.06 1.62
C GLY A 250 6.44 3.70 1.55
N VAL A 251 5.56 4.69 1.35
CA VAL A 251 4.12 4.47 1.22
C VAL A 251 3.83 3.73 -0.08
N LYS A 252 4.41 4.17 -1.20
CA LYS A 252 4.25 3.51 -2.49
C LYS A 252 4.73 2.05 -2.46
N LEU A 253 5.89 1.80 -1.85
CA LEU A 253 6.50 0.47 -1.77
C LEU A 253 5.69 -0.53 -0.93
N THR A 254 5.07 -0.07 0.17
CA THR A 254 4.48 -0.98 1.16
C THR A 254 2.96 -0.96 1.23
N ASN A 255 2.32 -0.05 0.48
CA ASN A 255 0.88 0.21 0.63
C ASN A 255 -0.02 -0.88 0.04
N TRP A 256 0.47 -1.64 -0.95
CA TRP A 256 -0.35 -2.62 -1.67
C TRP A 256 -1.70 -2.03 -2.13
N GLY A 257 -1.66 -0.78 -2.58
CA GLY A 257 -2.80 -0.02 -3.09
C GLY A 257 -2.83 0.03 -4.61
N PRO A 258 -3.54 1.02 -5.19
CA PRO A 258 -3.67 1.17 -6.64
C PRO A 258 -2.35 1.36 -7.39
N ARG A 259 -1.29 1.79 -6.71
CA ARG A 259 0.04 2.00 -7.29
C ARG A 259 0.98 0.78 -7.18
N VAL A 260 0.43 -0.41 -6.89
CA VAL A 260 1.25 -1.63 -6.70
C VAL A 260 2.05 -1.98 -7.95
N ALA A 261 1.48 -1.86 -9.14
CA ALA A 261 2.18 -2.12 -10.40
C ALA A 261 3.28 -1.09 -10.67
N GLU A 262 3.00 0.19 -10.40
CA GLU A 262 3.98 1.29 -10.50
C GLU A 262 5.16 1.07 -9.54
N ALA A 263 4.88 0.71 -8.27
CA ALA A 263 5.91 0.43 -7.28
C ALA A 263 6.79 -0.77 -7.69
N ALA A 264 6.18 -1.85 -8.15
CA ALA A 264 6.91 -3.02 -8.61
C ALA A 264 7.75 -2.74 -9.86
N ARG A 265 7.25 -1.95 -10.81
CA ARG A 265 7.98 -1.52 -12.02
C ARG A 265 9.16 -0.61 -11.67
N GLU A 266 8.99 0.34 -10.74
CA GLU A 266 10.10 1.18 -10.27
C GLU A 266 11.21 0.31 -9.65
N LEU A 267 10.85 -0.63 -8.78
CA LEU A 267 11.81 -1.54 -8.17
C LEU A 267 12.52 -2.42 -9.23
N PHE A 268 11.78 -2.91 -10.23
CA PHE A 268 12.35 -3.68 -11.33
C PHE A 268 13.47 -2.91 -12.02
N PHE A 269 13.24 -1.67 -12.43
CA PHE A 269 14.28 -0.86 -13.08
C PHE A 269 15.44 -0.50 -12.15
N LEU A 270 15.20 -0.33 -10.86
CA LEU A 270 16.27 -0.08 -9.89
C LEU A 270 17.20 -1.28 -9.68
N THR A 271 16.68 -2.50 -9.91
CA THR A 271 17.41 -3.74 -9.63
C THR A 271 17.88 -4.49 -10.89
N HIS A 272 17.37 -4.12 -12.07
CA HIS A 272 17.71 -4.69 -13.35
C HIS A 272 18.21 -3.60 -14.32
N PRO A 273 19.43 -3.07 -14.11
CA PRO A 273 19.95 -1.98 -14.93
C PRO A 273 20.09 -2.36 -16.43
N GLU A 274 20.23 -3.64 -16.74
CA GLU A 274 20.22 -4.17 -18.10
C GLU A 274 18.89 -3.97 -18.83
N ALA A 275 17.79 -3.86 -18.09
CA ALA A 275 16.45 -3.67 -18.64
C ALA A 275 16.12 -2.19 -18.97
N HIS A 276 17.01 -1.23 -18.68
CA HIS A 276 16.75 0.18 -18.99
C HIS A 276 16.49 0.46 -20.47
N ALA A 277 17.02 -0.37 -21.38
CA ALA A 277 16.71 -0.30 -22.79
C ALA A 277 15.22 -0.53 -23.12
N LEU A 278 14.49 -1.24 -22.24
CA LEU A 278 13.05 -1.49 -22.35
C LEU A 278 12.20 -0.30 -21.91
N GLN A 279 12.80 0.70 -21.22
CA GLN A 279 12.07 1.82 -20.64
C GLN A 279 11.56 2.83 -21.69
N SER A 280 12.14 2.83 -22.90
CA SER A 280 11.76 3.74 -23.99
C SER A 280 10.47 3.34 -24.71
N ASP A 281 9.94 2.16 -24.46
CA ASP A 281 8.80 1.60 -25.20
C ASP A 281 7.48 1.71 -24.39
N TYR A 282 7.53 2.32 -23.21
CA TYR A 282 6.41 2.52 -22.27
C TYR A 282 6.38 3.96 -21.74
#